data_55c379254d0978ed8c13d0d4769a1ef1
#
_entry.id   55c379254d0978ed8c13d0d4769a1ef1
#
_cell.length_a   1.000
_cell.length_b   1.000
_cell.length_c   1.000
_cell.angle_alpha   90.00
_cell.angle_beta   90.00
_cell.angle_gamma   90.00
#
_symmetry.space_group_name_H-M   'P 1'
#
loop_
_entity.id
_entity.type
_entity.pdbx_description
1 polymer ?
#
loop_
_entity_poly.entity_id
_entity_poly.type
_entity_poly.pdbx_seq_one_letter_code
_entity_poly.pdbx_strand_id
1 'polypeptide(L)'
;EAIRYLEYDLQCSMLKAMEGTEDFQEYSIFHGQECHGKQEMIAKLHRVCENRQKELAEGSREEEELCSRIVLYIQQNIADCNLNVTSIAEYFQISSVQMSKTFRSVKGQKLPTYISQQRIQRAKEILSSSDDGLNEVAEKSGFGSVRTLLRSFKQSEGMTPSQWKDGH
;
A
#
# COMPACT_ATOMS: atom_id res chain seq x y z
N GLU A 1 -10.55 -40.70 -25.72
CA GLU A 1 -10.57 -40.58 -24.22
C GLU A 1 -9.58 -39.52 -23.74
N ALA A 2 -8.31 -39.52 -24.21
CA ALA A 2 -7.31 -38.51 -23.78
C ALA A 2 -7.71 -37.06 -24.06
N ILE A 3 -8.40 -36.78 -25.14
CA ILE A 3 -8.92 -35.44 -25.52
C ILE A 3 -10.00 -35.00 -24.52
N ARG A 4 -10.92 -35.88 -24.13
CA ARG A 4 -11.94 -35.59 -23.13
C ARG A 4 -11.36 -35.32 -21.73
N TYR A 5 -10.29 -36.02 -21.38
CA TYR A 5 -9.58 -35.77 -20.10
C TYR A 5 -8.90 -34.40 -20.09
N LEU A 6 -8.26 -34.01 -21.20
CA LEU A 6 -7.63 -32.68 -21.36
C LEU A 6 -8.70 -31.56 -21.35
N GLU A 7 -9.88 -31.78 -21.98
CA GLU A 7 -10.99 -30.84 -21.95
C GLU A 7 -11.56 -30.66 -20.53
N TYR A 8 -11.69 -31.76 -19.78
CA TYR A 8 -12.14 -31.72 -18.39
C TYR A 8 -11.15 -31.03 -17.45
N ASP A 9 -9.86 -31.31 -17.57
CA ASP A 9 -8.80 -30.67 -16.78
C ASP A 9 -8.73 -29.15 -17.08
N LEU A 10 -8.89 -28.79 -18.34
CA LEU A 10 -8.90 -27.40 -18.75
C LEU A 10 -10.13 -26.65 -18.21
N GLN A 11 -11.30 -27.30 -18.24
CA GLN A 11 -12.55 -26.78 -17.65
C GLN A 11 -12.43 -26.60 -16.13
N CYS A 12 -11.86 -27.58 -15.42
CA CYS A 12 -11.62 -27.46 -13.98
C CYS A 12 -10.62 -26.34 -13.63
N SER A 13 -9.60 -26.14 -14.47
CA SER A 13 -8.63 -25.06 -14.29
C SER A 13 -9.26 -23.67 -14.59
N MET A 14 -10.15 -23.59 -15.57
CA MET A 14 -10.96 -22.39 -15.83
C MET A 14 -11.87 -22.04 -14.66
N LEU A 15 -12.61 -23.01 -14.14
CA LEU A 15 -13.52 -22.80 -13.01
C LEU A 15 -12.76 -22.26 -11.79
N LYS A 16 -11.58 -22.81 -11.49
CA LYS A 16 -10.72 -22.30 -10.40
C LYS A 16 -10.22 -20.89 -10.65
N ALA A 17 -9.87 -20.55 -11.89
CA ALA A 17 -9.42 -19.21 -12.24
C ALA A 17 -10.54 -18.15 -12.21
N MET A 18 -11.79 -18.57 -12.40
CA MET A 18 -12.99 -17.71 -12.37
C MET A 18 -13.63 -17.62 -10.98
N GLU A 19 -13.20 -18.45 -10.02
CA GLU A 19 -13.77 -18.49 -8.68
C GLU A 19 -13.68 -17.11 -8.01
N GLY A 20 -14.83 -16.52 -7.70
CA GLY A 20 -14.95 -15.18 -7.12
C GLY A 20 -15.05 -14.02 -8.12
N THR A 21 -15.20 -14.28 -9.42
CA THR A 21 -15.50 -13.27 -10.45
C THR A 21 -16.98 -13.24 -10.83
N GLU A 22 -17.48 -12.12 -11.37
CA GLU A 22 -18.87 -12.03 -11.89
C GLU A 22 -19.09 -13.01 -13.03
N ASP A 23 -18.06 -13.28 -13.85
CA ASP A 23 -18.09 -14.24 -14.95
C ASP A 23 -18.32 -15.70 -14.48
N PHE A 24 -18.08 -16.02 -13.20
CA PHE A 24 -18.32 -17.34 -12.63
C PHE A 24 -19.80 -17.72 -12.65
N GLN A 25 -20.70 -16.78 -12.38
CA GLN A 25 -22.15 -17.03 -12.44
C GLN A 25 -22.63 -17.26 -13.86
N GLU A 26 -22.13 -16.50 -14.81
CA GLU A 26 -22.46 -16.64 -16.24
C GLU A 26 -21.97 -17.99 -16.80
N TYR A 27 -20.77 -18.43 -16.39
CA TYR A 27 -20.21 -19.73 -16.77
C TYR A 27 -20.96 -20.92 -16.15
N SER A 28 -21.40 -20.82 -14.89
CA SER A 28 -22.12 -21.90 -14.21
C SER A 28 -23.50 -22.15 -14.81
N ILE A 29 -24.14 -21.14 -15.41
CA ILE A 29 -25.42 -21.25 -16.11
C ILE A 29 -25.24 -21.99 -17.45
N PHE A 30 -24.06 -21.88 -18.08
CA PHE A 30 -23.74 -22.52 -19.37
C PHE A 30 -23.30 -24.00 -19.26
N HIS A 31 -23.17 -24.55 -18.05
CA HIS A 31 -22.72 -25.93 -17.86
C HIS A 31 -23.67 -27.02 -18.38
N GLY A 32 -24.82 -26.64 -18.98
CA GLY A 32 -25.74 -27.54 -19.64
C GLY A 32 -25.60 -27.61 -21.18
N GLN A 33 -24.76 -26.77 -21.80
CA GLN A 33 -24.51 -26.81 -23.24
C GLN A 33 -23.07 -27.26 -23.52
N GLU A 34 -22.91 -28.36 -24.23
CA GLU A 34 -21.61 -28.85 -24.69
C GLU A 34 -20.85 -27.73 -25.42
N CYS A 35 -19.64 -27.39 -24.93
CA CYS A 35 -18.75 -26.47 -25.64
C CYS A 35 -18.38 -27.06 -27.00
N HIS A 36 -18.95 -26.52 -28.06
CA HIS A 36 -18.73 -26.97 -29.44
C HIS A 36 -17.43 -26.35 -29.96
N GLY A 37 -16.30 -26.84 -29.49
CA GLY A 37 -15.02 -26.64 -30.14
C GLY A 37 -13.93 -26.00 -29.26
N LYS A 38 -12.71 -26.51 -29.44
CA LYS A 38 -11.48 -26.05 -28.80
C LYS A 38 -11.23 -24.53 -28.92
N GLN A 39 -11.64 -23.95 -30.04
CA GLN A 39 -11.47 -22.53 -30.35
C GLN A 39 -12.36 -21.63 -29.47
N GLU A 40 -13.61 -22.04 -29.22
CA GLU A 40 -14.54 -21.30 -28.34
C GLU A 40 -14.07 -21.29 -26.91
N MET A 41 -13.55 -22.43 -26.43
CA MET A 41 -13.00 -22.55 -25.06
C MET A 41 -11.74 -21.68 -24.89
N ILE A 42 -10.84 -21.64 -25.88
CA ILE A 42 -9.67 -20.77 -25.87
C ILE A 42 -10.09 -19.28 -25.87
N ALA A 43 -11.09 -18.90 -26.64
CA ALA A 43 -11.60 -17.53 -26.69
C ALA A 43 -12.20 -17.10 -25.34
N LYS A 44 -12.95 -17.99 -24.66
CA LYS A 44 -13.47 -17.73 -23.30
C LYS A 44 -12.36 -17.58 -22.27
N LEU A 45 -11.31 -18.42 -22.32
CA LEU A 45 -10.13 -18.30 -21.46
C LEU A 45 -9.41 -16.97 -21.65
N HIS A 46 -9.18 -16.55 -22.89
CA HIS A 46 -8.56 -15.26 -23.18
C HIS A 46 -9.36 -14.12 -22.59
N ARG A 47 -10.67 -14.10 -22.79
CA ARG A 47 -11.56 -13.08 -22.23
C ARG A 47 -11.50 -13.01 -20.68
N VAL A 48 -11.52 -14.15 -20.01
CA VAL A 48 -11.39 -14.20 -18.55
C VAL A 48 -10.02 -13.69 -18.09
N CYS A 49 -8.95 -14.10 -18.76
CA CYS A 49 -7.61 -13.61 -18.46
C CYS A 49 -7.47 -12.08 -18.68
N GLU A 50 -8.02 -11.57 -19.77
CA GLU A 50 -8.01 -10.13 -20.09
C GLU A 50 -8.81 -9.33 -19.07
N ASN A 51 -10.02 -9.78 -18.69
CA ASN A 51 -10.84 -9.14 -17.67
C ASN A 51 -10.09 -9.12 -16.32
N ARG A 52 -9.49 -10.25 -15.92
CA ARG A 52 -8.75 -10.35 -14.68
C ARG A 52 -7.51 -9.46 -14.64
N GLN A 53 -6.78 -9.36 -15.77
CA GLN A 53 -5.66 -8.43 -15.89
C GLN A 53 -6.10 -6.98 -15.77
N LYS A 54 -7.25 -6.62 -16.33
CA LYS A 54 -7.83 -5.28 -16.24
C LYS A 54 -8.22 -4.94 -14.81
N GLU A 55 -8.95 -5.82 -14.11
CA GLU A 55 -9.32 -5.65 -12.71
C GLU A 55 -8.08 -5.47 -11.80
N LEU A 56 -7.04 -6.28 -12.00
CA LEU A 56 -5.80 -6.18 -11.25
C LEU A 56 -5.07 -4.86 -11.53
N ALA A 57 -5.07 -4.39 -12.78
CA ALA A 57 -4.45 -3.11 -13.14
C ALA A 57 -5.23 -1.92 -12.57
N GLU A 58 -6.57 -1.97 -12.58
CA GLU A 58 -7.43 -0.94 -11.98
C GLU A 58 -7.25 -0.91 -10.45
N GLY A 59 -7.28 -2.05 -9.78
CA GLY A 59 -7.04 -2.15 -8.33
C GLY A 59 -5.66 -1.64 -7.91
N SER A 60 -4.61 -1.95 -8.68
CA SER A 60 -3.26 -1.42 -8.43
C SER A 60 -3.20 0.10 -8.57
N ARG A 61 -3.89 0.65 -9.56
CA ARG A 61 -3.95 2.10 -9.81
C ARG A 61 -4.68 2.85 -8.71
N GLU A 62 -5.78 2.30 -8.21
CA GLU A 62 -6.53 2.86 -7.07
C GLU A 62 -5.69 2.83 -5.78
N GLU A 63 -4.95 1.75 -5.53
CA GLU A 63 -4.03 1.65 -4.39
C GLU A 63 -2.91 2.69 -4.48
N GLU A 64 -2.33 2.91 -5.66
CA GLU A 64 -1.29 3.93 -5.89
C GLU A 64 -1.81 5.34 -5.68
N GLU A 65 -3.00 5.65 -6.18
CA GLU A 65 -3.65 6.94 -6.00
C GLU A 65 -3.96 7.21 -4.52
N LEU A 66 -4.56 6.25 -3.83
CA LEU A 66 -4.81 6.34 -2.39
C LEU A 66 -3.51 6.55 -1.61
N CYS A 67 -2.47 5.78 -1.92
CA CYS A 67 -1.17 5.92 -1.28
C CYS A 67 -0.55 7.31 -1.51
N SER A 68 -0.70 7.87 -2.70
CA SER A 68 -0.22 9.23 -3.02
C SER A 68 -0.93 10.29 -2.19
N ARG A 69 -2.25 10.16 -2.02
CA ARG A 69 -3.07 11.04 -1.15
C ARG A 69 -2.66 10.92 0.31
N ILE A 70 -2.38 9.70 0.80
CA ILE A 70 -1.88 9.47 2.16
C ILE A 70 -0.55 10.16 2.38
N VAL A 71 0.39 10.03 1.44
CA VAL A 71 1.70 10.68 1.50
C VAL A 71 1.56 12.21 1.58
N LEU A 72 0.72 12.79 0.75
CA LEU A 72 0.46 14.23 0.76
C LEU A 72 -0.14 14.70 2.10
N TYR A 73 -1.10 13.96 2.63
CA TYR A 73 -1.70 14.24 3.94
C TYR A 73 -0.67 14.19 5.06
N ILE A 74 0.22 13.19 5.06
CA ILE A 74 1.31 13.07 6.04
C ILE A 74 2.23 14.29 5.95
N GLN A 75 2.64 14.69 4.76
CA GLN A 75 3.53 15.85 4.57
C GLN A 75 2.92 17.15 5.09
N GLN A 76 1.63 17.35 4.87
CA GLN A 76 0.90 18.53 5.35
C GLN A 76 0.72 18.55 6.87
N ASN A 77 0.63 17.38 7.51
CA ASN A 77 0.32 17.25 8.93
C ASN A 77 1.48 16.69 9.77
N ILE A 78 2.70 16.65 9.23
CA ILE A 78 3.85 15.97 9.86
C ILE A 78 4.23 16.57 11.22
N ALA A 79 3.95 17.86 11.45
CA ALA A 79 4.21 18.55 12.71
C ALA A 79 3.22 18.18 13.82
N ASP A 80 2.08 17.59 13.49
CA ASP A 80 1.12 17.11 14.50
C ASP A 80 1.66 15.84 15.17
N CYS A 81 1.93 15.93 16.48
CA CYS A 81 2.41 14.78 17.26
C CYS A 81 1.38 13.64 17.38
N ASN A 82 0.07 13.94 17.17
CA ASN A 82 -1.00 12.94 17.18
C ASN A 82 -1.15 12.22 15.84
N LEU A 83 -0.44 12.64 14.81
CA LEU A 83 -0.46 11.96 13.51
C LEU A 83 0.07 10.53 13.66
N ASN A 84 -0.82 9.56 13.45
CA ASN A 84 -0.54 8.12 13.53
C ASN A 84 -1.41 7.34 12.55
N VAL A 85 -1.21 6.02 12.46
CA VAL A 85 -1.96 5.17 11.51
C VAL A 85 -3.48 5.27 11.71
N THR A 86 -3.92 5.34 12.97
CA THR A 86 -5.36 5.40 13.31
C THR A 86 -5.98 6.72 12.86
N SER A 87 -5.33 7.86 13.20
CA SER A 87 -5.84 9.18 12.81
C SER A 87 -5.88 9.37 11.29
N ILE A 88 -4.90 8.81 10.57
CA ILE A 88 -4.89 8.83 9.09
C ILE A 88 -6.01 7.95 8.55
N ALA A 89 -6.19 6.74 9.08
CA ALA A 89 -7.23 5.82 8.66
C ALA A 89 -8.65 6.41 8.88
N GLU A 90 -8.87 7.08 10.00
CA GLU A 90 -10.10 7.81 10.29
C GLU A 90 -10.36 8.94 9.28
N TYR A 91 -9.34 9.73 8.95
CA TYR A 91 -9.46 10.80 7.97
C TYR A 91 -9.86 10.27 6.58
N PHE A 92 -9.27 9.15 6.14
CA PHE A 92 -9.59 8.53 4.86
C PHE A 92 -10.81 7.59 4.91
N GLN A 93 -11.46 7.41 6.07
CA GLN A 93 -12.64 6.56 6.30
C GLN A 93 -12.39 5.08 5.90
N ILE A 94 -11.19 4.59 6.11
CA ILE A 94 -10.81 3.19 5.88
C ILE A 94 -10.27 2.55 7.16
N SER A 95 -10.26 1.21 7.23
CA SER A 95 -9.69 0.54 8.40
C SER A 95 -8.17 0.70 8.48
N SER A 96 -7.61 0.77 9.70
CA SER A 96 -6.15 0.82 9.92
C SER A 96 -5.42 -0.37 9.30
N VAL A 97 -6.09 -1.52 9.20
CA VAL A 97 -5.56 -2.74 8.56
C VAL A 97 -5.43 -2.53 7.06
N GLN A 98 -6.49 -2.05 6.42
CA GLN A 98 -6.47 -1.73 4.99
C GLN A 98 -5.43 -0.66 4.67
N MET A 99 -5.42 0.43 5.42
CA MET A 99 -4.42 1.50 5.33
C MET A 99 -2.99 0.95 5.34
N SER A 100 -2.68 0.11 6.34
CA SER A 100 -1.35 -0.47 6.51
C SER A 100 -0.98 -1.42 5.37
N LYS A 101 -1.94 -2.22 4.88
CA LYS A 101 -1.76 -3.15 3.76
C LYS A 101 -1.47 -2.39 2.47
N THR A 102 -2.34 -1.46 2.09
CA THR A 102 -2.21 -0.65 0.87
C THR A 102 -0.91 0.16 0.87
N PHE A 103 -0.60 0.83 1.98
CA PHE A 103 0.64 1.61 2.07
C PHE A 103 1.88 0.72 1.91
N ARG A 104 1.89 -0.46 2.55
CA ARG A 104 3.00 -1.41 2.44
C ARG A 104 3.12 -2.02 1.05
N SER A 105 2.00 -2.31 0.38
CA SER A 105 1.98 -2.83 -1.00
C SER A 105 2.68 -1.85 -1.94
N VAL A 106 2.31 -0.55 -1.87
CA VAL A 106 2.81 0.48 -2.79
C VAL A 106 4.20 1.02 -2.41
N LYS A 107 4.48 1.26 -1.11
CA LYS A 107 5.74 1.87 -0.64
C LYS A 107 6.79 0.88 -0.17
N GLY A 108 6.48 -0.42 -0.08
CA GLY A 108 7.41 -1.45 0.40
C GLY A 108 7.77 -1.37 1.88
N GLN A 109 7.22 -0.41 2.63
CA GLN A 109 7.54 -0.18 4.04
C GLN A 109 6.29 0.09 4.89
N LYS A 110 6.44 -0.04 6.22
CA LYS A 110 5.34 0.22 7.16
C LYS A 110 5.07 1.72 7.29
N LEU A 111 3.80 2.10 7.37
CA LEU A 111 3.37 3.49 7.51
C LEU A 111 3.96 4.21 8.74
N PRO A 112 4.04 3.59 9.96
CA PRO A 112 4.71 4.24 11.10
C PRO A 112 6.19 4.54 10.86
N THR A 113 6.88 3.65 10.14
CA THR A 113 8.30 3.84 9.78
C THR A 113 8.44 5.04 8.84
N TYR A 114 7.56 5.14 7.85
CA TYR A 114 7.54 6.26 6.92
C TYR A 114 7.30 7.59 7.65
N ILE A 115 6.30 7.68 8.53
CA ILE A 115 6.03 8.88 9.34
C ILE A 115 7.26 9.27 10.17
N SER A 116 7.90 8.30 10.83
CA SER A 116 9.12 8.56 11.61
C SER A 116 10.26 9.11 10.76
N GLN A 117 10.47 8.56 9.57
CA GLN A 117 11.48 9.05 8.63
C GLN A 117 11.20 10.49 8.16
N GLN A 118 9.95 10.81 7.84
CA GLN A 118 9.55 12.17 7.46
C GLN A 118 9.79 13.18 8.60
N ARG A 119 9.48 12.78 9.84
CA ARG A 119 9.77 13.61 11.02
C ARG A 119 11.27 13.82 11.25
N ILE A 120 12.09 12.78 11.05
CA ILE A 120 13.56 12.91 11.11
C ILE A 120 14.06 13.86 10.03
N GLN A 121 13.58 13.73 8.80
CA GLN A 121 13.97 14.63 7.73
C GLN A 121 13.63 16.09 8.06
N ARG A 122 12.42 16.33 8.56
CA ARG A 122 12.02 17.67 9.02
C ARG A 122 12.87 18.18 10.20
N ALA A 123 13.23 17.30 11.15
CA ALA A 123 14.14 17.68 12.24
C ALA A 123 15.52 18.11 11.73
N LYS A 124 16.07 17.42 10.74
CA LYS A 124 17.33 17.82 10.07
C LYS A 124 17.23 19.18 9.39
N GLU A 125 16.15 19.46 8.69
CA GLU A 125 15.91 20.75 8.05
C GLU A 125 15.87 21.90 9.06
N ILE A 126 15.19 21.69 10.20
CA ILE A 126 15.12 22.67 11.28
C ILE A 126 16.52 22.88 11.91
N LEU A 127 17.22 21.79 12.22
CA LEU A 127 18.57 21.85 12.79
C LEU A 127 19.59 22.59 11.92
N SER A 128 19.45 22.47 10.59
CA SER A 128 20.33 23.14 9.61
C SER A 128 19.96 24.60 9.39
N SER A 129 18.69 24.98 9.57
CA SER A 129 18.16 26.31 9.21
C SER A 129 17.97 27.24 10.39
N SER A 130 18.04 26.72 11.63
CA SER A 130 17.79 27.50 12.85
C SER A 130 18.69 27.07 14.01
N ASP A 131 18.78 27.96 14.98
CA ASP A 131 19.42 27.68 16.27
C ASP A 131 18.43 27.23 17.36
N ASP A 132 17.32 26.65 16.92
CA ASP A 132 16.26 26.14 17.79
C ASP A 132 16.80 25.12 18.80
N GLY A 133 16.32 25.18 20.03
CA GLY A 133 16.60 24.18 21.03
C GLY A 133 15.93 22.85 20.73
N LEU A 134 16.43 21.75 21.30
CA LEU A 134 15.88 20.40 21.03
C LEU A 134 14.39 20.26 21.36
N ASN A 135 13.84 21.06 22.29
CA ASN A 135 12.41 21.09 22.59
C ASN A 135 11.62 21.62 21.38
N GLU A 136 12.06 22.72 20.80
CA GLU A 136 11.41 23.35 19.64
C GLU A 136 11.56 22.46 18.40
N VAL A 137 12.72 21.84 18.20
CA VAL A 137 12.94 20.88 17.11
C VAL A 137 11.99 19.70 17.25
N ALA A 138 11.81 19.14 18.46
CA ALA A 138 10.91 18.03 18.70
C ALA A 138 9.44 18.41 18.40
N GLU A 139 9.01 19.58 18.83
CA GLU A 139 7.67 20.09 18.60
C GLU A 139 7.41 20.36 17.10
N LYS A 140 8.27 21.15 16.46
CA LYS A 140 8.14 21.54 15.04
C LYS A 140 8.26 20.35 14.07
N SER A 141 8.96 19.28 14.49
CA SER A 141 9.10 18.05 13.70
C SER A 141 8.04 16.97 14.03
N GLY A 142 7.13 17.24 15.00
CA GLY A 142 6.01 16.35 15.32
C GLY A 142 6.34 15.17 16.22
N PHE A 143 7.49 15.17 16.92
CA PHE A 143 7.82 14.08 17.85
C PHE A 143 7.11 14.17 19.21
N GLY A 144 6.52 15.32 19.55
CA GLY A 144 5.80 15.54 20.80
C GLY A 144 6.68 15.54 22.06
N SER A 145 7.91 15.02 22.01
CA SER A 145 8.89 15.10 23.11
C SER A 145 10.33 14.93 22.62
N VAL A 146 11.27 15.60 23.31
CA VAL A 146 12.72 15.45 23.06
C VAL A 146 13.17 14.01 23.18
N ARG A 147 12.66 13.27 24.17
CA ARG A 147 13.01 11.85 24.36
C ARG A 147 12.70 11.01 23.13
N THR A 148 11.52 11.22 22.53
CA THR A 148 11.11 10.50 21.32
C THR A 148 11.96 10.90 20.13
N LEU A 149 12.24 12.20 19.96
CA LEU A 149 13.15 12.71 18.93
C LEU A 149 14.53 12.06 19.04
N LEU A 150 15.18 12.14 20.20
CA LEU A 150 16.52 11.59 20.43
C LEU A 150 16.60 10.09 20.10
N ARG A 151 15.62 9.32 20.57
CA ARG A 151 15.56 7.87 20.32
C ARG A 151 15.42 7.57 18.83
N SER A 152 14.46 8.21 18.16
CA SER A 152 14.18 7.96 16.75
C SER A 152 15.30 8.45 15.86
N PHE A 153 15.89 9.61 16.18
CA PHE A 153 17.02 10.18 15.44
C PHE A 153 18.25 9.28 15.56
N LYS A 154 18.60 8.84 16.77
CA LYS A 154 19.72 7.92 16.96
C LYS A 154 19.51 6.56 16.28
N GLN A 155 18.27 6.07 16.25
CA GLN A 155 17.93 4.82 15.56
C GLN A 155 18.06 4.96 14.03
N SER A 156 17.73 6.12 13.46
CA SER A 156 17.78 6.37 12.02
C SER A 156 19.20 6.74 11.55
N GLU A 157 19.86 7.65 12.27
CA GLU A 157 21.11 8.29 11.81
C GLU A 157 22.36 7.74 12.51
N GLY A 158 22.21 6.89 13.55
CA GLY A 158 23.32 6.37 14.34
C GLY A 158 23.91 7.37 15.36
N MET A 159 23.50 8.64 15.33
CA MET A 159 24.02 9.72 16.16
C MET A 159 22.90 10.58 16.73
N THR A 160 23.23 11.46 17.70
CA THR A 160 22.24 12.40 18.27
C THR A 160 22.03 13.60 17.36
N PRO A 161 20.88 14.32 17.48
CA PRO A 161 20.64 15.56 16.72
C PRO A 161 21.74 16.63 16.91
N SER A 162 22.29 16.77 18.12
CA SER A 162 23.38 17.72 18.38
C SER A 162 24.64 17.31 17.65
N GLN A 163 25.06 16.05 17.73
CA GLN A 163 26.21 15.53 16.97
C GLN A 163 26.04 15.70 15.47
N TRP A 164 24.82 15.51 14.99
CA TRP A 164 24.51 15.70 13.57
C TRP A 164 24.64 17.17 13.16
N LYS A 165 24.13 18.12 13.98
CA LYS A 165 24.26 19.57 13.74
C LYS A 165 25.71 20.03 13.74
N ASP A 166 26.53 19.51 14.66
CA ASP A 166 27.94 19.89 14.76
C ASP A 166 28.79 19.40 13.58
N GLY A 167 28.31 18.39 12.84
CA GLY A 167 29.01 17.80 11.69
C GLY A 167 28.54 18.27 10.32
N HIS A 168 27.50 19.11 10.27
CA HIS A 168 26.88 19.61 9.01
C HIS A 168 26.68 21.11 9.05
#